data_5726c3dd87d6a08a709ad8323d2d6943
#
_entry.id   5726c3dd87d6a08a709ad8323d2d6943
#
_cell.length_a   1.000
_cell.length_b   1.000
_cell.length_c   1.000
_cell.angle_alpha   90.00
_cell.angle_beta   90.00
_cell.angle_gamma   90.00
#
_symmetry.space_group_name_H-M   'P 1'
#
loop_
_entity.id
_entity.type
_entity.pdbx_description
1 polymer ?
#
loop_
_entity_poly.entity_id
_entity_poly.type
_entity_poly.pdbx_seq_one_letter_code
_entity_poly.pdbx_strand_id
1 'polypeptide(L)'
;MWYEKYLSVPFECNKFDMTSCDCGGLVLLVLSQEGIIDLPRLDTCVKFTAKEKHAAFTKYYRYFKQVERKDIQPFDVFLQIIDESVFHVGIVVDKEKILQATMDKGVRLEKLNTVLIHETSFYRIKK
;
A
#
# COMPACT_ATOMS: atom_id res chain seq x y z
N MET A 1 -11.99 12.98 8.52
CA MET A 1 -11.65 11.53 8.51
C MET A 1 -10.14 11.39 8.41
N TRP A 2 -9.60 10.35 8.95
CA TRP A 2 -8.14 10.19 9.08
C TRP A 2 -7.38 10.24 7.74
N TYR A 3 -7.99 9.78 6.65
CA TYR A 3 -7.32 9.67 5.35
C TYR A 3 -7.26 10.99 4.57
N GLU A 4 -8.05 11.98 4.92
CA GLU A 4 -8.16 13.21 4.12
C GLU A 4 -6.85 13.97 4.00
N LYS A 5 -6.03 13.97 5.04
CA LYS A 5 -4.72 14.65 5.02
C LYS A 5 -3.73 14.08 4.03
N TYR A 6 -3.94 12.85 3.56
CA TYR A 6 -3.05 12.21 2.57
C TYR A 6 -3.49 12.45 1.13
N LEU A 7 -4.72 12.90 0.92
CA LEU A 7 -5.24 13.11 -0.43
C LEU A 7 -4.41 14.14 -1.17
N SER A 8 -4.12 13.87 -2.45
CA SER A 8 -3.35 14.74 -3.33
C SER A 8 -1.85 14.84 -3.02
N VAL A 9 -1.33 14.04 -2.09
CA VAL A 9 0.14 13.93 -1.93
C VAL A 9 0.70 13.41 -3.25
N PRO A 10 1.68 14.11 -3.86
CA PRO A 10 2.21 13.71 -5.17
C PRO A 10 2.96 12.38 -5.13
N PHE A 11 2.94 11.67 -6.26
CA PHE A 11 3.71 10.45 -6.41
C PHE A 11 5.18 10.79 -6.71
N GLU A 12 6.10 10.17 -5.98
CA GLU A 12 7.53 10.24 -6.26
C GLU A 12 8.19 8.95 -5.77
N CYS A 13 8.97 8.32 -6.66
CA CYS A 13 9.65 7.06 -6.36
C CYS A 13 10.56 7.18 -5.13
N ASN A 14 10.52 6.16 -4.28
CA ASN A 14 11.36 6.03 -3.08
C ASN A 14 11.14 7.15 -2.05
N LYS A 15 9.97 7.77 -2.06
CA LYS A 15 9.56 8.75 -1.05
C LYS A 15 8.42 8.21 -0.21
N PHE A 16 8.37 8.65 1.05
CA PHE A 16 7.35 8.20 2.00
C PHE A 16 7.05 9.26 3.06
N ASP A 17 6.89 10.51 2.63
CA ASP A 17 6.56 11.62 3.52
C ASP A 17 5.34 12.39 3.00
N MET A 18 4.92 13.40 3.76
CA MET A 18 3.72 14.16 3.41
C MET A 18 3.89 15.07 2.20
N THR A 19 5.12 15.27 1.71
CA THR A 19 5.37 16.05 0.50
C THR A 19 5.31 15.21 -0.76
N SER A 20 5.65 13.93 -0.67
CA SER A 20 5.56 12.99 -1.79
C SER A 20 5.72 11.55 -1.29
N CYS A 21 5.13 10.60 -2.02
CA CYS A 21 5.28 9.18 -1.70
C CYS A 21 5.00 8.32 -2.94
N ASP A 22 5.56 7.12 -2.97
CA ASP A 22 5.14 6.09 -3.92
C ASP A 22 4.11 5.16 -3.27
N CYS A 23 3.72 4.07 -3.95
CA CYS A 23 2.68 3.17 -3.42
C CYS A 23 3.11 2.50 -2.11
N GLY A 24 4.32 1.96 -2.05
CA GLY A 24 4.87 1.40 -0.81
C GLY A 24 5.12 2.46 0.24
N GLY A 25 5.59 3.62 -0.18
CA GLY A 25 5.81 4.76 0.70
C GLY A 25 4.54 5.25 1.37
N LEU A 26 3.41 5.23 0.66
CA LEU A 26 2.12 5.58 1.25
C LEU A 26 1.76 4.64 2.39
N VAL A 27 1.96 3.34 2.20
CA VAL A 27 1.69 2.35 3.25
C VAL A 27 2.54 2.64 4.49
N LEU A 28 3.84 2.85 4.31
CA LEU A 28 4.76 3.19 5.41
C LEU A 28 4.32 4.48 6.11
N LEU A 29 4.00 5.50 5.33
CA LEU A 29 3.60 6.81 5.84
C LEU A 29 2.33 6.72 6.68
N VAL A 30 1.29 6.07 6.17
CA VAL A 30 0.01 5.95 6.87
C VAL A 30 0.18 5.16 8.17
N LEU A 31 0.84 4.01 8.12
CA LEU A 31 1.01 3.18 9.31
C LEU A 31 1.81 3.90 10.40
N SER A 32 2.80 4.70 10.00
CA SER A 32 3.60 5.50 10.93
C SER A 32 2.80 6.69 11.49
N GLN A 33 2.19 7.48 10.62
CA GLN A 33 1.46 8.69 11.02
C GLN A 33 0.24 8.40 11.89
N GLU A 34 -0.43 7.27 11.65
CA GLU A 34 -1.59 6.88 12.44
C GLU A 34 -1.21 6.09 13.70
N GLY A 35 0.09 5.99 14.00
CA GLY A 35 0.56 5.38 15.24
C GLY A 35 0.43 3.87 15.30
N ILE A 36 0.37 3.19 14.15
CA ILE A 36 0.17 1.74 14.11
C ILE A 36 1.49 1.00 14.23
N ILE A 37 2.45 1.33 13.36
CA ILE A 37 3.80 0.75 13.39
C ILE A 37 4.73 1.57 12.51
N ASP A 38 6.01 1.63 12.90
CA ASP A 38 7.08 2.14 12.06
C ASP A 38 7.79 0.97 11.40
N LEU A 39 7.55 0.77 10.11
CA LEU A 39 8.20 -0.29 9.35
C LEU A 39 9.51 0.21 8.75
N PRO A 40 10.51 -0.69 8.63
CA PRO A 40 11.77 -0.32 7.97
C PRO A 40 11.50 0.03 6.51
N ARG A 41 12.20 1.05 6.02
CA ARG A 41 12.11 1.50 4.65
C ARG A 41 12.75 0.49 3.70
N LEU A 42 12.08 0.22 2.57
CA LEU A 42 12.67 -0.49 1.44
C LEU A 42 12.39 0.31 0.17
N ASP A 43 13.41 0.44 -0.66
CA ASP A 43 13.25 1.05 -1.97
C ASP A 43 12.60 0.01 -2.90
N THR A 44 11.34 0.24 -3.26
CA THR A 44 10.52 -0.71 -4.03
C THR A 44 10.01 -0.13 -5.34
N CYS A 45 10.52 1.03 -5.74
CA CYS A 45 10.02 1.71 -6.94
C CYS A 45 10.61 1.15 -8.24
N VAL A 46 10.08 1.59 -9.32
CA VAL A 46 10.09 1.18 -10.73
C VAL A 46 11.37 0.56 -11.30
N LYS A 47 12.51 0.70 -10.65
CA LYS A 47 13.81 0.19 -11.13
C LYS A 47 14.03 -1.28 -10.88
N PHE A 48 13.16 -1.92 -10.10
CA PHE A 48 13.34 -3.32 -9.75
C PHE A 48 12.61 -4.24 -10.71
N THR A 49 13.23 -5.38 -11.00
CA THR A 49 12.55 -6.48 -11.67
C THR A 49 11.44 -7.01 -10.76
N ALA A 50 10.52 -7.79 -11.33
CA ALA A 50 9.47 -8.45 -10.54
C ALA A 50 10.05 -9.29 -9.40
N LYS A 51 11.15 -10.01 -9.68
CA LYS A 51 11.83 -10.84 -8.69
C LYS A 51 12.40 -10.01 -7.54
N GLU A 52 13.00 -8.86 -7.85
CA GLU A 52 13.54 -7.95 -6.83
C GLU A 52 12.45 -7.33 -5.98
N LYS A 53 11.33 -6.92 -6.59
CA LYS A 53 10.18 -6.42 -5.86
C LYS A 53 9.60 -7.47 -4.93
N HIS A 54 9.45 -8.70 -5.41
CA HIS A 54 8.96 -9.81 -4.60
C HIS A 54 9.88 -10.03 -3.38
N ALA A 55 11.19 -10.07 -3.60
CA ALA A 55 12.17 -10.22 -2.52
C ALA A 55 12.10 -9.08 -1.51
N ALA A 56 11.88 -7.84 -1.97
CA ALA A 56 11.72 -6.68 -1.10
C ALA A 56 10.45 -6.80 -0.25
N PHE A 57 9.32 -7.16 -0.85
CA PHE A 57 8.06 -7.31 -0.12
C PHE A 57 8.08 -8.47 0.87
N THR A 58 8.78 -9.56 0.59
CA THR A 58 8.86 -10.70 1.51
C THR A 58 9.48 -10.33 2.85
N LYS A 59 10.35 -9.31 2.89
CA LYS A 59 10.92 -8.82 4.13
C LYS A 59 9.89 -8.22 5.08
N TYR A 60 8.75 -7.76 4.55
CA TYR A 60 7.67 -7.21 5.36
C TYR A 60 6.71 -8.27 5.87
N TYR A 61 6.67 -9.47 5.28
CA TYR A 61 5.67 -10.49 5.62
C TYR A 61 5.70 -10.88 7.09
N ARG A 62 6.84 -10.80 7.75
CA ARG A 62 6.94 -11.10 9.18
C ARG A 62 6.12 -10.15 10.06
N TYR A 63 5.80 -8.96 9.57
CA TYR A 63 5.01 -7.96 10.29
C TYR A 63 3.52 -8.11 10.06
N PHE A 64 3.12 -8.93 9.09
CA PHE A 64 1.74 -9.04 8.64
C PHE A 64 1.22 -10.47 8.77
N LYS A 65 -0.10 -10.56 8.93
CA LYS A 65 -0.83 -11.82 8.71
C LYS A 65 -1.82 -11.60 7.59
N GLN A 66 -2.04 -12.61 6.75
CA GLN A 66 -3.02 -12.54 5.68
C GLN A 66 -4.43 -12.60 6.27
N VAL A 67 -5.34 -11.80 5.73
CA VAL A 67 -6.76 -11.80 6.09
C VAL A 67 -7.60 -11.99 4.84
N GLU A 68 -8.80 -12.54 5.01
CA GLU A 68 -9.72 -12.71 3.89
C GLU A 68 -10.43 -11.40 3.58
N ARG A 69 -10.84 -11.22 2.32
CA ARG A 69 -11.55 -10.03 1.86
C ARG A 69 -12.77 -9.69 2.73
N LYS A 70 -13.53 -10.69 3.16
CA LYS A 70 -14.72 -10.48 4.01
C LYS A 70 -14.39 -9.89 5.38
N ASP A 71 -13.15 -10.01 5.81
CA ASP A 71 -12.69 -9.62 7.15
C ASP A 71 -11.83 -8.35 7.15
N ILE A 72 -11.71 -7.66 6.03
CA ILE A 72 -10.87 -6.47 5.94
C ILE A 72 -11.35 -5.36 6.88
N GLN A 73 -10.40 -4.60 7.40
CA GLN A 73 -10.61 -3.51 8.35
C GLN A 73 -9.76 -2.31 7.94
N PRO A 74 -10.08 -1.10 8.46
CA PRO A 74 -9.22 0.06 8.24
C PRO A 74 -7.76 -0.25 8.62
N PHE A 75 -6.83 0.28 7.82
CA PHE A 75 -5.38 0.10 7.93
C PHE A 75 -4.86 -1.27 7.50
N ASP A 76 -5.70 -2.17 7.04
CA ASP A 76 -5.22 -3.35 6.33
C ASP A 76 -4.54 -2.91 5.03
N VAL A 77 -3.60 -3.71 4.56
CA VAL A 77 -2.83 -3.44 3.35
C VAL A 77 -3.30 -4.38 2.26
N PHE A 78 -3.55 -3.86 1.06
CA PHE A 78 -3.77 -4.72 -0.10
C PHE A 78 -2.50 -4.82 -0.93
N LEU A 79 -2.29 -5.99 -1.50
CA LEU A 79 -1.19 -6.27 -2.42
C LEU A 79 -1.77 -6.83 -3.71
N GLN A 80 -1.41 -6.21 -4.83
CA GLN A 80 -1.82 -6.67 -6.16
C GLN A 80 -0.64 -7.19 -6.94
N ILE A 81 -0.87 -8.27 -7.69
CA ILE A 81 0.06 -8.77 -8.70
C ILE A 81 -0.55 -8.42 -10.06
N ILE A 82 0.15 -7.58 -10.81
CA ILE A 82 -0.27 -7.14 -12.14
C ILE A 82 0.76 -7.68 -13.14
N ASP A 83 0.31 -8.52 -14.09
CA ASP A 83 1.15 -9.09 -15.16
C ASP A 83 2.39 -9.83 -14.66
N GLU A 84 2.28 -10.51 -13.52
CA GLU A 84 3.39 -11.27 -12.91
C GLU A 84 4.62 -10.44 -12.59
N SER A 85 4.70 -9.20 -13.07
CA SER A 85 5.89 -8.36 -12.99
C SER A 85 5.72 -7.09 -12.18
N VAL A 86 4.51 -6.70 -11.82
CA VAL A 86 4.26 -5.43 -11.12
C VAL A 86 3.46 -5.67 -9.86
N PHE A 87 4.06 -5.36 -8.71
CA PHE A 87 3.36 -5.32 -7.45
C PHE A 87 2.87 -3.90 -7.20
N HIS A 88 1.64 -3.80 -6.73
CA HIS A 88 1.05 -2.56 -6.28
C HIS A 88 0.46 -2.77 -4.90
N VAL A 89 0.61 -1.79 -4.04
CA VAL A 89 0.12 -1.85 -2.66
C VAL A 89 -0.64 -0.59 -2.32
N GLY A 90 -1.50 -0.68 -1.32
CA GLY A 90 -2.21 0.45 -0.78
C GLY A 90 -2.86 0.10 0.55
N ILE A 91 -3.69 1.01 1.05
CA ILE A 91 -4.30 0.91 2.36
C ILE A 91 -5.82 0.77 2.24
N VAL A 92 -6.39 -0.15 2.99
CA VAL A 92 -7.84 -0.28 3.12
C VAL A 92 -8.36 0.83 4.05
N VAL A 93 -9.35 1.57 3.58
CA VAL A 93 -10.03 2.58 4.37
C VAL A 93 -11.25 1.97 5.09
N ASP A 94 -12.05 1.24 4.34
CA ASP A 94 -13.18 0.47 4.86
C ASP A 94 -13.50 -0.66 3.88
N LYS A 95 -14.64 -1.32 4.03
CA LYS A 95 -15.01 -2.45 3.15
C LYS A 95 -15.28 -2.07 1.70
N GLU A 96 -15.41 -0.79 1.41
CA GLU A 96 -15.76 -0.30 0.08
C GLU A 96 -14.70 0.60 -0.56
N LYS A 97 -13.76 1.12 0.24
CA LYS A 97 -12.82 2.16 -0.20
C LYS A 97 -11.38 1.83 0.17
N ILE A 98 -10.49 2.25 -0.70
CA ILE A 98 -9.04 2.12 -0.51
C ILE A 98 -8.35 3.46 -0.75
N LEU A 99 -7.14 3.58 -0.23
CA LEU A 99 -6.25 4.70 -0.46
C LEU A 99 -5.03 4.19 -1.20
N GLN A 100 -4.66 4.81 -2.33
CA GLN A 100 -3.51 4.39 -3.10
C GLN A 100 -2.80 5.57 -3.75
N ALA A 101 -1.50 5.41 -4.01
CA ALA A 101 -0.69 6.38 -4.73
C ALA A 101 -0.40 5.85 -6.13
N THR A 102 -0.71 6.64 -7.16
CA THR A 102 -0.44 6.30 -8.55
C THR A 102 0.39 7.40 -9.20
N MET A 103 1.19 7.02 -10.22
CA MET A 103 2.12 7.94 -10.87
C MET A 103 1.42 9.15 -11.51
N ASP A 104 0.22 8.95 -12.02
CA ASP A 104 -0.52 9.99 -12.75
C ASP A 104 -1.31 10.93 -11.84
N LYS A 105 -1.73 10.49 -10.67
CA LYS A 105 -2.66 11.26 -9.81
C LYS A 105 -2.21 11.44 -8.36
N GLY A 106 -1.09 10.82 -7.96
CA GLY A 106 -0.68 10.84 -6.56
C GLY A 106 -1.62 10.03 -5.68
N VAL A 107 -1.75 10.43 -4.42
CA VAL A 107 -2.61 9.72 -3.45
C VAL A 107 -4.06 10.10 -3.65
N ARG A 108 -4.91 9.08 -3.74
CA ARG A 108 -6.35 9.28 -3.89
C ARG A 108 -7.17 8.17 -3.25
N LEU A 109 -8.39 8.52 -2.92
CA LEU A 109 -9.41 7.59 -2.43
C LEU A 109 -10.13 6.97 -3.61
N GLU A 110 -10.24 5.65 -3.64
CA GLU A 110 -10.95 4.92 -4.68
C GLU A 110 -11.81 3.81 -4.12
N LYS A 111 -12.72 3.30 -4.95
CA LYS A 111 -13.52 2.14 -4.57
C LYS A 111 -12.67 0.89 -4.58
N LEU A 112 -12.88 0.02 -3.61
CA LEU A 112 -12.20 -1.27 -3.53
C LEU A 112 -12.34 -2.08 -4.82
N ASN A 113 -13.51 -2.03 -5.48
CA ASN A 113 -13.75 -2.78 -6.71
C ASN A 113 -12.78 -2.42 -7.84
N THR A 114 -12.19 -1.23 -7.84
CA THR A 114 -11.23 -0.84 -8.89
C THR A 114 -9.95 -1.66 -8.83
N VAL A 115 -9.56 -2.15 -7.65
CA VAL A 115 -8.35 -2.96 -7.48
C VAL A 115 -8.64 -4.45 -7.58
N LEU A 116 -9.87 -4.89 -7.39
CA LEU A 116 -10.23 -6.31 -7.40
C LEU A 116 -10.25 -6.95 -8.80
N ILE A 117 -10.05 -6.15 -9.85
CA ILE A 117 -9.89 -6.68 -11.21
C ILE A 117 -8.60 -7.46 -11.40
N HIS A 118 -7.64 -7.32 -10.48
CA HIS A 118 -6.39 -8.05 -10.45
C HIS A 118 -6.36 -9.01 -9.27
N GLU A 119 -5.40 -9.93 -9.28
CA GLU A 119 -5.16 -10.80 -8.12
C GLU A 119 -4.76 -9.94 -6.93
N THR A 120 -5.58 -9.95 -5.88
CA THR A 120 -5.39 -9.08 -4.72
C THR A 120 -5.45 -9.89 -3.44
N SER A 121 -4.46 -9.68 -2.57
CA SER A 121 -4.40 -10.25 -1.23
C SER A 121 -4.43 -9.13 -0.20
N PHE A 122 -4.93 -9.45 0.99
CA PHE A 122 -5.04 -8.48 2.08
C PHE A 122 -4.25 -8.95 3.28
N TYR A 123 -3.62 -8.01 3.97
CA TYR A 123 -2.74 -8.27 5.10
C TYR A 123 -3.03 -7.30 6.24
N ARG A 124 -2.84 -7.77 7.46
CA ARG A 124 -3.01 -6.97 8.67
C ARG A 124 -1.76 -7.02 9.50
N ILE A 125 -1.39 -5.90 10.13
CA ILE A 125 -0.26 -5.85 11.06
C ILE A 125 -0.50 -6.82 12.22
N LYS A 126 0.50 -7.63 12.51
CA LYS A 126 0.52 -8.49 13.69
C LYS A 126 0.72 -7.63 14.93
N LYS A 127 -0.02 -7.93 15.95
CA LYS A 127 0.13 -7.28 17.24
C LYS A 127 0.68 -8.24 18.27
#